data_f49ec0d304243bde0cef65522517ec5e
#
_entry.id   f49ec0d304243bde0cef65522517ec5e
#
_cell.length_a   1.000
_cell.length_b   1.000
_cell.length_c   1.000
_cell.angle_alpha   90.00
_cell.angle_beta   90.00
_cell.angle_gamma   90.00
#
_symmetry.space_group_name_H-M   'P 1'
#
loop_
_entity.id
_entity.type
_entity.pdbx_description
1 polymer ?
#
loop_
_entity_poly.entity_id
_entity_poly.type
_entity_poly.pdbx_seq_one_letter_code
_entity_poly.pdbx_strand_id
1 'polypeptide(L)'
;MRQINYINKVRVLRLMLLALVVLLSVAPVGAKVRIMLISDPHVMGPGLLINKGEALDNTNRLDRKLNDYSSAVYDEIIAIALKEKPDLFLISGDLTKDGELLSHQYVVKKLNELKEAGIRAFVVPGNHDMGTANAYYYDGSLIYAAETITTSQFAEMYKDFGYGADIEQDSTTLTWCCEPFDGLVLIGIDTGHDGSPLNGVISHATYEWVQQRAKSATAAGKQVLVMMHHALFPHVTNAEKVSSTYAVKLGMPQADGSYVYYSYSTLRNHLADAGVGVVLTGHVHALDIAKDANKDLTRTIHDISTSTCAAYPNPYRLLTLNDDHTMSIRTHYITDLPGVEDFQTLARERMVTGLKNLCLMYTRDEEVATLLAEIFVLHVCGNETENPRSLELLDAYKEHLPDLKEDEQLNYFLNAYGVTFDEMETMVHSLLEDKSNYGDADRESLDDDLNTTIPVSIGEWTGIRGVRNVEGGMWNVEGGKDGWYTLQGVRIAKPNRKGVYIHNGKLILH
;
A
#
# COMPACT_ATOMS: atom_id res chain seq x y z
N MET A 1 38.17 49.35 39.81
CA MET A 1 36.76 49.23 39.47
C MET A 1 36.43 49.14 37.97
N ARG A 2 37.07 49.86 37.03
CA ARG A 2 36.74 49.75 35.57
C ARG A 2 37.16 48.43 34.92
N GLN A 3 38.26 47.77 35.33
CA GLN A 3 38.70 46.47 34.78
C GLN A 3 37.80 45.28 35.17
N ILE A 4 37.26 45.30 36.40
CA ILE A 4 36.35 44.21 36.88
C ILE A 4 35.04 44.26 36.13
N ASN A 5 34.52 45.43 35.79
CA ASN A 5 33.31 45.59 34.98
C ASN A 5 33.49 45.10 33.52
N TYR A 6 34.67 45.23 32.95
CA TYR A 6 34.96 44.76 31.58
C TYR A 6 35.01 43.22 31.52
N ILE A 7 35.66 42.59 32.49
CA ILE A 7 35.77 41.11 32.56
C ILE A 7 34.37 40.48 32.78
N ASN A 8 33.54 41.10 33.60
CA ASN A 8 32.16 40.60 33.79
C ASN A 8 31.27 40.77 32.55
N LYS A 9 31.40 41.87 31.79
CA LYS A 9 30.72 42.06 30.51
C LYS A 9 31.13 41.02 29.44
N VAL A 10 32.41 40.72 29.36
CA VAL A 10 32.94 39.70 28.42
C VAL A 10 32.48 38.29 28.80
N ARG A 11 32.43 37.98 30.11
CA ARG A 11 31.86 36.71 30.60
C ARG A 11 30.38 36.57 30.32
N VAL A 12 29.58 37.60 30.55
CA VAL A 12 28.14 37.60 30.25
C VAL A 12 27.91 37.44 28.73
N LEU A 13 28.68 38.15 27.90
CA LEU A 13 28.56 38.04 26.45
C LEU A 13 28.95 36.63 25.94
N ARG A 14 30.00 36.02 26.52
CA ARG A 14 30.38 34.62 26.20
C ARG A 14 29.31 33.60 26.65
N LEU A 15 28.70 33.81 27.81
CA LEU A 15 27.57 32.98 28.28
C LEU A 15 26.31 33.14 27.41
N MET A 16 26.01 34.37 26.96
CA MET A 16 24.92 34.61 26.00
C MET A 16 25.21 34.02 24.64
N LEU A 17 26.45 34.08 24.12
CA LEU A 17 26.86 33.43 22.89
C LEU A 17 26.81 31.90 23.02
N LEU A 18 27.25 31.33 24.13
CA LEU A 18 27.14 29.89 24.41
C LEU A 18 25.67 29.46 24.54
N ALA A 19 24.82 30.23 25.19
CA ALA A 19 23.38 29.98 25.28
C ALA A 19 22.71 30.09 23.90
N LEU A 20 23.13 31.05 23.06
CA LEU A 20 22.63 31.20 21.68
C LEU A 20 23.09 30.03 20.80
N VAL A 21 24.35 29.57 20.94
CA VAL A 21 24.87 28.41 20.23
C VAL A 21 24.17 27.12 20.69
N VAL A 22 23.86 26.95 21.98
CA VAL A 22 23.09 25.85 22.51
C VAL A 22 21.63 25.91 22.04
N LEU A 23 21.02 27.09 21.94
CA LEU A 23 19.68 27.29 21.38
C LEU A 23 19.62 27.06 19.85
N LEU A 24 20.73 27.34 19.14
CA LEU A 24 20.83 27.09 17.70
C LEU A 24 21.29 25.66 17.37
N SER A 25 21.82 24.92 18.35
CA SER A 25 22.24 23.51 18.21
C SER A 25 21.15 22.51 18.63
N VAL A 26 19.99 22.97 19.13
CA VAL A 26 18.79 22.13 19.16
C VAL A 26 18.25 22.15 17.72
N ALA A 27 18.80 21.27 16.86
CA ALA A 27 18.07 20.90 15.67
C ALA A 27 16.65 20.56 16.11
N PRO A 28 15.60 21.06 15.44
CA PRO A 28 14.26 20.62 15.76
C PRO A 28 14.30 19.10 15.67
N VAL A 29 14.02 18.43 16.78
CA VAL A 29 13.73 17.01 16.75
C VAL A 29 12.54 16.94 15.79
N GLY A 30 12.77 16.45 14.57
CA GLY A 30 11.75 16.34 13.55
C GLY A 30 10.60 15.58 14.18
N ALA A 31 9.40 16.13 14.13
CA ALA A 31 8.26 15.49 14.75
C ALA A 31 7.95 14.23 13.93
N LYS A 32 8.04 13.06 14.54
CA LYS A 32 7.62 11.80 13.94
C LYS A 32 6.14 11.92 13.55
N VAL A 33 5.81 11.56 12.32
CA VAL A 33 4.42 11.53 11.87
C VAL A 33 3.89 10.10 12.00
N ARG A 34 2.84 9.92 12.79
CA ARG A 34 2.15 8.65 12.99
C ARG A 34 0.96 8.56 12.04
N ILE A 35 0.93 7.50 11.24
CA ILE A 35 -0.09 7.26 10.23
C ILE A 35 -0.80 5.96 10.56
N MET A 36 -2.13 5.95 10.59
CA MET A 36 -2.92 4.74 10.56
C MET A 36 -3.41 4.54 9.12
N LEU A 37 -3.05 3.41 8.55
CA LEU A 37 -3.41 3.01 7.18
C LEU A 37 -4.33 1.80 7.24
N ILE A 38 -5.44 1.90 6.53
CA ILE A 38 -6.32 0.78 6.17
C ILE A 38 -6.55 0.77 4.67
N SER A 39 -7.02 -0.35 4.16
CA SER A 39 -7.47 -0.50 2.79
C SER A 39 -8.75 -1.31 2.72
N ASP A 40 -9.50 -1.11 1.65
CA ASP A 40 -10.59 -1.98 1.26
C ASP A 40 -11.61 -2.26 2.41
N PRO A 41 -12.12 -1.23 3.11
CA PRO A 41 -13.10 -1.48 4.16
C PRO A 41 -14.42 -2.01 3.62
N HIS A 42 -14.70 -1.86 2.34
CA HIS A 42 -15.90 -2.38 1.67
C HIS A 42 -17.16 -2.24 2.50
N VAL A 43 -17.37 -1.04 3.03
CA VAL A 43 -18.47 -0.78 3.96
C VAL A 43 -19.81 -1.00 3.27
N MET A 44 -20.59 -1.96 3.75
CA MET A 44 -22.00 -2.05 3.44
C MET A 44 -22.78 -1.19 4.45
N GLY A 45 -23.25 -0.04 3.98
CA GLY A 45 -23.91 0.95 4.82
C GLY A 45 -25.14 0.40 5.55
N PRO A 46 -25.37 0.76 6.83
CA PRO A 46 -26.58 0.38 7.54
C PRO A 46 -27.83 0.78 6.76
N GLY A 47 -28.79 -0.15 6.65
CA GLY A 47 -30.02 0.02 5.85
C GLY A 47 -29.97 -0.68 4.49
N LEU A 48 -28.82 -1.08 3.97
CA LEU A 48 -28.72 -1.90 2.77
C LEU A 48 -29.12 -3.36 3.06
N LEU A 49 -28.88 -3.85 4.26
CA LEU A 49 -29.36 -5.15 4.73
C LEU A 49 -30.70 -4.96 5.48
N ILE A 50 -31.82 -5.15 4.78
CA ILE A 50 -33.18 -5.04 5.34
C ILE A 50 -33.50 -6.29 6.15
N ASN A 51 -33.37 -7.45 5.51
CA ASN A 51 -33.53 -8.76 6.16
C ASN A 51 -32.41 -9.71 5.68
N LYS A 52 -31.75 -10.39 6.63
CA LYS A 52 -30.81 -11.49 6.29
C LYS A 52 -31.56 -12.63 5.60
N GLY A 53 -30.92 -13.29 4.66
CA GLY A 53 -31.46 -14.44 3.95
C GLY A 53 -30.69 -14.83 2.70
N GLU A 54 -31.28 -15.64 1.87
CA GLU A 54 -30.70 -16.31 0.72
C GLU A 54 -29.99 -15.34 -0.26
N ALA A 55 -30.49 -14.13 -0.46
CA ALA A 55 -29.88 -13.17 -1.36
C ALA A 55 -28.46 -12.77 -0.92
N LEU A 56 -28.29 -12.45 0.37
CA LEU A 56 -26.99 -12.13 0.93
C LEU A 56 -26.09 -13.39 1.02
N ASP A 57 -26.66 -14.54 1.39
CA ASP A 57 -25.92 -15.80 1.47
C ASP A 57 -25.34 -16.19 0.11
N ASN A 58 -26.10 -16.01 -0.97
CA ASN A 58 -25.63 -16.23 -2.34
C ASN A 58 -24.50 -15.28 -2.74
N THR A 59 -24.58 -14.00 -2.36
CA THR A 59 -23.50 -13.03 -2.57
C THR A 59 -22.25 -13.45 -1.79
N ASN A 60 -22.40 -13.80 -0.52
CA ASN A 60 -21.29 -14.18 0.35
C ASN A 60 -20.65 -15.52 -0.02
N ARG A 61 -21.34 -16.38 -0.78
CA ARG A 61 -20.85 -17.74 -1.11
C ARG A 61 -19.53 -17.76 -1.85
N LEU A 62 -19.27 -16.76 -2.70
CA LEU A 62 -18.03 -16.60 -3.46
C LEU A 62 -17.18 -15.42 -2.95
N ASP A 63 -17.69 -14.69 -1.96
CA ASP A 63 -17.01 -13.56 -1.38
C ASP A 63 -16.28 -14.00 -0.10
N ARG A 64 -15.08 -13.51 0.08
CA ARG A 64 -14.25 -13.71 1.26
C ARG A 64 -14.44 -12.62 2.31
N LYS A 65 -15.17 -11.54 1.96
CA LYS A 65 -15.42 -10.39 2.82
C LYS A 65 -16.57 -10.64 3.80
N LEU A 66 -16.52 -9.95 4.90
CA LEU A 66 -17.55 -9.94 5.95
C LEU A 66 -18.58 -8.86 5.64
N ASN A 67 -19.31 -8.97 4.50
CA ASN A 67 -20.20 -7.92 4.04
C ASN A 67 -21.21 -7.48 5.09
N ASP A 68 -21.82 -8.42 5.80
CA ASP A 68 -22.81 -8.17 6.84
C ASP A 68 -22.23 -7.67 8.18
N TYR A 69 -20.91 -7.65 8.32
CA TYR A 69 -20.20 -7.09 9.46
C TYR A 69 -19.32 -5.90 9.10
N SER A 70 -19.19 -5.53 7.81
CA SER A 70 -18.21 -4.54 7.36
C SER A 70 -18.40 -3.15 7.99
N SER A 71 -19.64 -2.72 8.23
CA SER A 71 -19.92 -1.47 8.97
C SER A 71 -19.49 -1.55 10.43
N ALA A 72 -19.67 -2.69 11.10
CA ALA A 72 -19.23 -2.88 12.49
C ALA A 72 -17.71 -2.98 12.59
N VAL A 73 -17.05 -3.65 11.62
CA VAL A 73 -15.59 -3.67 11.50
C VAL A 73 -15.05 -2.25 11.31
N TYR A 74 -15.69 -1.46 10.46
CA TYR A 74 -15.30 -0.07 10.24
C TYR A 74 -15.50 0.79 11.49
N ASP A 75 -16.59 0.57 12.26
CA ASP A 75 -16.80 1.23 13.56
C ASP A 75 -15.66 0.93 14.54
N GLU A 76 -15.20 -0.31 14.61
CA GLU A 76 -14.10 -0.70 15.46
C GLU A 76 -12.78 -0.05 15.02
N ILE A 77 -12.52 0.01 13.71
CA ILE A 77 -11.35 0.74 13.15
C ILE A 77 -11.39 2.22 13.57
N ILE A 78 -12.53 2.88 13.47
CA ILE A 78 -12.68 4.29 13.89
C ILE A 78 -12.47 4.43 15.40
N ALA A 79 -12.99 3.51 16.22
CA ALA A 79 -12.77 3.50 17.66
C ALA A 79 -11.28 3.32 18.02
N ILE A 80 -10.58 2.43 17.31
CA ILE A 80 -9.13 2.24 17.45
C ILE A 80 -8.39 3.53 17.04
N ALA A 81 -8.74 4.16 15.93
CA ALA A 81 -8.11 5.40 15.48
C ALA A 81 -8.30 6.54 16.48
N LEU A 82 -9.50 6.68 17.07
CA LEU A 82 -9.79 7.66 18.13
C LEU A 82 -8.97 7.40 19.41
N LYS A 83 -8.66 6.15 19.72
CA LYS A 83 -7.82 5.75 20.85
C LYS A 83 -6.34 5.97 20.57
N GLU A 84 -5.84 5.51 19.41
CA GLU A 84 -4.44 5.61 18.98
C GLU A 84 -4.02 7.04 18.66
N LYS A 85 -4.95 7.88 18.21
CA LYS A 85 -4.75 9.27 17.82
C LYS A 85 -3.57 9.44 16.86
N PRO A 86 -3.61 8.80 15.67
CA PRO A 86 -2.62 9.05 14.64
C PRO A 86 -2.70 10.50 14.15
N ASP A 87 -1.60 11.02 13.60
CA ASP A 87 -1.58 12.35 12.98
C ASP A 87 -2.33 12.34 11.63
N LEU A 88 -2.25 11.20 10.92
CA LEU A 88 -2.97 10.92 9.67
C LEU A 88 -3.72 9.59 9.74
N PHE A 89 -4.91 9.57 9.15
CA PHE A 89 -5.67 8.36 8.87
C PHE A 89 -5.86 8.24 7.36
N LEU A 90 -5.38 7.15 6.75
CA LEU A 90 -5.36 6.96 5.31
C LEU A 90 -6.18 5.73 4.91
N ILE A 91 -6.95 5.84 3.81
CA ILE A 91 -7.68 4.71 3.22
C ILE A 91 -7.29 4.60 1.74
N SER A 92 -6.66 3.50 1.36
CA SER A 92 -6.17 3.27 0.00
C SER A 92 -7.23 2.64 -0.94
N GLY A 93 -8.47 3.12 -0.86
CA GLY A 93 -9.54 2.78 -1.80
C GLY A 93 -10.50 1.69 -1.35
N ASP A 94 -11.49 1.40 -2.20
CA ASP A 94 -12.62 0.49 -1.95
C ASP A 94 -13.30 0.74 -0.61
N LEU A 95 -13.69 2.02 -0.43
CA LEU A 95 -14.32 2.52 0.79
C LEU A 95 -15.65 1.85 1.06
N THR A 96 -16.37 1.53 -0.01
CA THR A 96 -17.73 1.00 -0.01
C THR A 96 -17.81 -0.38 -0.64
N LYS A 97 -18.87 -1.12 -0.31
CA LYS A 97 -19.06 -2.46 -0.85
C LYS A 97 -19.13 -2.45 -2.38
N ASP A 98 -20.00 -1.63 -2.94
CA ASP A 98 -20.19 -1.50 -4.38
C ASP A 98 -20.70 -0.10 -4.81
N GLY A 99 -20.26 0.98 -4.14
CA GLY A 99 -20.56 2.35 -4.53
C GLY A 99 -21.92 2.87 -4.10
N GLU A 100 -22.60 2.21 -3.19
CA GLU A 100 -23.92 2.61 -2.71
C GLU A 100 -23.86 3.94 -1.98
N LEU A 101 -24.80 4.85 -2.27
CA LEU A 101 -24.89 6.16 -1.62
C LEU A 101 -24.95 6.04 -0.09
N LEU A 102 -25.72 5.07 0.45
CA LEU A 102 -25.81 4.83 1.90
C LEU A 102 -24.48 4.40 2.50
N SER A 103 -23.67 3.63 1.78
CA SER A 103 -22.34 3.21 2.19
C SER A 103 -21.41 4.43 2.29
N HIS A 104 -21.39 5.28 1.26
CA HIS A 104 -20.60 6.51 1.26
C HIS A 104 -21.01 7.47 2.37
N GLN A 105 -22.30 7.67 2.58
CA GLN A 105 -22.82 8.51 3.68
C GLN A 105 -22.34 7.99 5.03
N TYR A 106 -22.30 6.68 5.22
CA TYR A 106 -21.82 6.08 6.47
C TYR A 106 -20.32 6.28 6.65
N VAL A 107 -19.53 6.03 5.62
CA VAL A 107 -18.06 6.24 5.65
C VAL A 107 -17.74 7.69 5.98
N VAL A 108 -18.36 8.65 5.28
CA VAL A 108 -18.15 10.10 5.52
C VAL A 108 -18.55 10.50 6.93
N LYS A 109 -19.68 9.98 7.44
CA LYS A 109 -20.09 10.22 8.84
C LYS A 109 -18.99 9.80 9.82
N LYS A 110 -18.38 8.64 9.63
CA LYS A 110 -17.32 8.12 10.49
C LYS A 110 -16.00 8.88 10.35
N LEU A 111 -15.65 9.28 9.14
CA LEU A 111 -14.48 10.15 8.93
C LEU A 111 -14.64 11.53 9.60
N ASN A 112 -15.87 12.05 9.67
CA ASN A 112 -16.15 13.28 10.41
C ASN A 112 -15.91 13.12 11.93
N GLU A 113 -16.17 11.93 12.52
CA GLU A 113 -15.82 11.66 13.92
C GLU A 113 -14.30 11.80 14.16
N LEU A 114 -13.46 11.33 13.20
CA LEU A 114 -12.01 11.52 13.25
C LEU A 114 -11.61 13.00 13.10
N LYS A 115 -12.22 13.69 12.15
CA LYS A 115 -11.98 15.13 11.94
C LYS A 115 -12.32 15.96 13.18
N GLU A 116 -13.44 15.69 13.84
CA GLU A 116 -13.85 16.34 15.09
C GLU A 116 -12.86 16.05 16.24
N ALA A 117 -12.20 14.89 16.23
CA ALA A 117 -11.14 14.53 17.17
C ALA A 117 -9.77 15.13 16.80
N GLY A 118 -9.67 15.89 15.69
CA GLY A 118 -8.44 16.52 15.23
C GLY A 118 -7.51 15.59 14.43
N ILE A 119 -7.97 14.41 14.02
CA ILE A 119 -7.25 13.47 13.17
C ILE A 119 -7.51 13.83 11.71
N ARG A 120 -6.46 14.07 10.94
CA ARG A 120 -6.57 14.34 9.51
C ARG A 120 -6.75 13.04 8.74
N ALA A 121 -7.82 12.93 7.95
CA ALA A 121 -8.07 11.75 7.12
C ALA A 121 -7.97 12.09 5.63
N PHE A 122 -7.43 11.16 4.84
CA PHE A 122 -7.36 11.26 3.39
C PHE A 122 -7.72 9.92 2.76
N VAL A 123 -8.43 9.98 1.64
CA VAL A 123 -8.88 8.80 0.90
C VAL A 123 -8.58 8.93 -0.58
N VAL A 124 -8.46 7.79 -1.25
CA VAL A 124 -8.56 7.67 -2.72
C VAL A 124 -9.70 6.73 -3.05
N PRO A 125 -10.33 6.83 -4.22
CA PRO A 125 -11.34 5.86 -4.63
C PRO A 125 -10.67 4.56 -5.07
N GLY A 126 -11.40 3.45 -4.88
CA GLY A 126 -11.10 2.16 -5.50
C GLY A 126 -12.15 1.81 -6.56
N ASN A 127 -12.02 0.63 -7.17
CA ASN A 127 -12.90 0.21 -8.26
C ASN A 127 -14.32 -0.17 -7.80
N HIS A 128 -14.54 -0.36 -6.50
CA HIS A 128 -15.87 -0.60 -5.92
C HIS A 128 -16.61 0.69 -5.52
N ASP A 129 -15.98 1.86 -5.59
CA ASP A 129 -16.59 3.07 -5.04
C ASP A 129 -17.57 3.79 -5.97
N MET A 130 -17.47 3.57 -7.28
CA MET A 130 -18.33 4.23 -8.26
C MET A 130 -18.48 3.38 -9.51
N GLY A 131 -19.62 3.54 -10.20
CA GLY A 131 -19.86 2.93 -11.50
C GLY A 131 -20.08 1.42 -11.50
N THR A 132 -20.27 0.79 -10.35
CA THR A 132 -20.48 -0.64 -10.25
C THR A 132 -21.94 -1.02 -10.60
N ALA A 133 -22.11 -2.24 -11.12
CA ALA A 133 -23.45 -2.80 -11.39
C ALA A 133 -24.00 -3.63 -10.21
N ASN A 134 -23.25 -3.76 -9.10
CA ASN A 134 -23.53 -4.70 -8.00
C ASN A 134 -24.01 -4.02 -6.72
N ALA A 135 -24.44 -2.76 -6.84
CA ALA A 135 -24.98 -2.00 -5.70
C ALA A 135 -26.42 -2.45 -5.39
N TYR A 136 -26.63 -3.10 -4.27
CA TYR A 136 -27.90 -3.70 -3.91
C TYR A 136 -28.33 -3.48 -2.47
N TYR A 137 -29.67 -3.39 -2.28
CA TYR A 137 -30.34 -3.73 -1.01
C TYR A 137 -30.59 -5.23 -0.96
N TYR A 138 -30.52 -5.82 0.23
CA TYR A 138 -30.75 -7.23 0.52
C TYR A 138 -31.99 -7.38 1.42
N ASP A 139 -33.02 -8.11 0.97
CA ASP A 139 -34.23 -8.33 1.71
C ASP A 139 -34.70 -9.79 1.60
N GLY A 140 -34.23 -10.64 2.52
CA GLY A 140 -34.50 -12.07 2.51
C GLY A 140 -33.92 -12.75 1.28
N SER A 141 -34.79 -13.19 0.36
CA SER A 141 -34.39 -13.81 -0.93
C SER A 141 -34.29 -12.80 -2.09
N LEU A 142 -34.62 -11.52 -1.84
CA LEU A 142 -34.69 -10.50 -2.86
C LEU A 142 -33.51 -9.53 -2.81
N ILE A 143 -33.13 -9.01 -3.98
CA ILE A 143 -32.21 -7.89 -4.14
C ILE A 143 -32.91 -6.77 -4.88
N TYR A 144 -32.59 -5.54 -4.53
CA TYR A 144 -33.06 -4.34 -5.21
C TYR A 144 -31.85 -3.45 -5.53
N ALA A 145 -31.84 -2.82 -6.71
CA ALA A 145 -30.79 -1.88 -7.05
C ALA A 145 -30.72 -0.73 -6.04
N ALA A 146 -29.54 -0.45 -5.52
CA ALA A 146 -29.28 0.69 -4.65
C ALA A 146 -28.82 1.90 -5.49
N GLU A 147 -29.08 3.09 -4.95
CA GLU A 147 -28.54 4.34 -5.51
C GLU A 147 -27.03 4.36 -5.37
N THR A 148 -26.31 4.71 -6.45
CA THR A 148 -24.86 4.89 -6.50
C THR A 148 -24.51 6.36 -6.71
N ILE A 149 -23.23 6.71 -6.55
CA ILE A 149 -22.76 8.08 -6.74
C ILE A 149 -21.89 8.21 -8.00
N THR A 150 -21.80 9.46 -8.49
CA THR A 150 -20.89 9.86 -9.57
C THR A 150 -19.54 10.34 -9.02
N THR A 151 -18.52 10.48 -9.87
CA THR A 151 -17.21 11.05 -9.51
C THR A 151 -17.34 12.45 -8.91
N SER A 152 -18.23 13.30 -9.46
CA SER A 152 -18.46 14.64 -8.91
C SER A 152 -19.13 14.61 -7.52
N GLN A 153 -20.04 13.66 -7.29
CA GLN A 153 -20.63 13.46 -5.96
C GLN A 153 -19.61 12.91 -4.98
N PHE A 154 -18.71 12.03 -5.42
CA PHE A 154 -17.59 11.55 -4.60
C PHE A 154 -16.73 12.73 -4.14
N ALA A 155 -16.26 13.57 -5.06
CA ALA A 155 -15.44 14.74 -4.71
C ALA A 155 -16.14 15.68 -3.71
N GLU A 156 -17.44 15.94 -3.87
CA GLU A 156 -18.21 16.79 -2.94
C GLU A 156 -18.39 16.13 -1.57
N MET A 157 -18.70 14.81 -1.53
CA MET A 157 -18.89 14.10 -0.27
C MET A 157 -17.58 13.99 0.54
N TYR A 158 -16.46 13.77 -0.14
CA TYR A 158 -15.13 13.61 0.48
C TYR A 158 -14.29 14.90 0.46
N LYS A 159 -14.91 16.08 0.28
CA LYS A 159 -14.20 17.36 0.19
C LYS A 159 -13.27 17.66 1.38
N ASP A 160 -13.60 17.17 2.55
CA ASP A 160 -12.77 17.34 3.75
C ASP A 160 -11.67 16.27 3.88
N PHE A 161 -11.60 15.31 2.94
CA PHE A 161 -10.78 14.09 3.01
C PHE A 161 -9.93 13.86 1.77
N GLY A 162 -9.47 14.94 1.12
CA GLY A 162 -8.61 14.89 -0.07
C GLY A 162 -9.13 15.75 -1.23
N TYR A 163 -10.37 16.26 -1.18
CA TYR A 163 -11.04 16.92 -2.31
C TYR A 163 -11.47 18.36 -2.04
N GLY A 164 -10.89 19.00 -1.01
CA GLY A 164 -11.18 20.38 -0.64
C GLY A 164 -10.58 21.42 -1.59
N ALA A 165 -11.09 22.64 -1.51
CA ALA A 165 -10.64 23.76 -2.36
C ALA A 165 -9.19 24.20 -2.06
N ASP A 166 -8.64 23.84 -0.92
CA ASP A 166 -7.27 24.09 -0.48
C ASP A 166 -6.28 22.98 -0.88
N ILE A 167 -6.79 21.92 -1.52
CA ILE A 167 -6.00 20.77 -2.00
C ILE A 167 -5.86 20.89 -3.53
N GLU A 168 -4.63 20.72 -4.01
CA GLU A 168 -4.36 20.74 -5.44
C GLU A 168 -4.90 19.46 -6.08
N GLN A 169 -5.74 19.59 -7.10
CA GLN A 169 -6.39 18.48 -7.79
C GLN A 169 -6.02 18.45 -9.27
N ASP A 170 -5.92 17.24 -9.81
CA ASP A 170 -5.93 17.04 -11.25
C ASP A 170 -7.32 17.42 -11.81
N SER A 171 -7.36 18.17 -12.88
CA SER A 171 -8.62 18.64 -13.48
C SER A 171 -9.43 17.55 -14.18
N THR A 172 -8.87 16.37 -14.38
CA THR A 172 -9.44 15.30 -15.21
C THR A 172 -9.83 14.05 -14.42
N THR A 173 -9.25 13.86 -13.24
CA THR A 173 -9.47 12.67 -12.39
C THR A 173 -9.67 13.08 -10.93
N LEU A 174 -9.88 12.08 -10.06
CA LEU A 174 -9.95 12.28 -8.61
C LEU A 174 -8.55 12.22 -7.96
N THR A 175 -7.50 12.54 -8.73
CA THR A 175 -6.11 12.61 -8.24
C THR A 175 -5.86 13.95 -7.56
N TRP A 176 -5.18 13.94 -6.42
CA TRP A 176 -4.91 15.12 -5.62
C TRP A 176 -3.50 15.12 -5.01
N CYS A 177 -3.03 16.30 -4.60
CA CYS A 177 -1.76 16.51 -3.92
C CYS A 177 -1.92 17.54 -2.79
N CYS A 178 -1.40 17.24 -1.62
CA CYS A 178 -1.38 18.18 -0.50
C CYS A 178 -0.09 18.05 0.34
N GLU A 179 0.12 19.01 1.22
CA GLU A 179 1.19 18.99 2.21
C GLU A 179 0.55 19.02 3.62
N PRO A 180 0.18 17.82 4.17
CA PRO A 180 -0.50 17.76 5.47
C PRO A 180 0.38 18.28 6.60
N PHE A 181 1.70 18.15 6.49
CA PHE A 181 2.68 18.69 7.42
C PHE A 181 3.84 19.29 6.64
N ASP A 182 4.48 20.32 7.20
CA ASP A 182 5.66 20.92 6.57
C ASP A 182 6.73 19.86 6.29
N GLY A 183 7.17 19.78 5.04
CA GLY A 183 8.14 18.80 4.59
C GLY A 183 7.59 17.40 4.24
N LEU A 184 6.28 17.17 4.37
CA LEU A 184 5.62 15.93 3.93
C LEU A 184 4.58 16.23 2.85
N VAL A 185 4.80 15.75 1.64
CA VAL A 185 3.83 15.80 0.54
C VAL A 185 3.16 14.44 0.40
N LEU A 186 1.83 14.46 0.36
CA LEU A 186 0.99 13.29 0.13
C LEU A 186 0.28 13.47 -1.22
N ILE A 187 0.40 12.45 -2.09
CA ILE A 187 -0.26 12.41 -3.39
C ILE A 187 -1.21 11.22 -3.41
N GLY A 188 -2.50 11.49 -3.62
CA GLY A 188 -3.52 10.46 -3.83
C GLY A 188 -3.82 10.32 -5.31
N ILE A 189 -3.64 9.12 -5.87
CA ILE A 189 -3.85 8.84 -7.30
C ILE A 189 -5.13 8.04 -7.49
N ASP A 190 -6.01 8.54 -8.32
CA ASP A 190 -7.16 7.82 -8.85
C ASP A 190 -6.70 6.83 -9.94
N THR A 191 -6.96 5.55 -9.73
CA THR A 191 -6.56 4.47 -10.62
C THR A 191 -7.75 3.74 -11.27
N GLY A 192 -8.95 4.32 -11.20
CA GLY A 192 -10.15 3.65 -11.68
C GLY A 192 -11.12 4.52 -12.47
N HIS A 193 -10.94 5.85 -12.47
CA HIS A 193 -11.97 6.78 -12.96
C HIS A 193 -11.41 7.84 -13.93
N ASP A 194 -10.40 7.47 -14.72
CA ASP A 194 -9.76 8.33 -15.71
C ASP A 194 -10.49 8.34 -17.09
N GLY A 195 -11.66 7.68 -17.17
CA GLY A 195 -12.42 7.50 -18.40
C GLY A 195 -11.97 6.31 -19.26
N SER A 196 -10.96 5.57 -18.83
CA SER A 196 -10.58 4.29 -19.44
C SER A 196 -11.69 3.24 -19.25
N PRO A 197 -11.90 2.34 -20.24
CA PRO A 197 -12.80 1.20 -20.06
C PRO A 197 -12.26 0.13 -19.09
N LEU A 198 -11.01 0.24 -18.64
CA LEU A 198 -10.36 -0.67 -17.70
C LEU A 198 -10.07 0.04 -16.38
N ASN A 199 -10.31 -0.64 -15.26
CA ASN A 199 -9.81 -0.23 -13.96
C ASN A 199 -8.28 -0.47 -13.87
N GLY A 200 -7.63 0.12 -12.87
CA GLY A 200 -6.18 0.02 -12.71
C GLY A 200 -5.39 0.82 -13.77
N VAL A 201 -6.00 1.84 -14.36
CA VAL A 201 -5.37 2.68 -15.38
C VAL A 201 -5.18 4.09 -14.85
N ILE A 202 -4.00 4.64 -15.12
CA ILE A 202 -3.66 6.05 -14.90
C ILE A 202 -3.45 6.69 -16.26
N SER A 203 -4.15 7.79 -16.57
CA SER A 203 -3.97 8.49 -17.83
C SER A 203 -2.58 9.10 -17.92
N HIS A 204 -2.07 9.27 -19.14
CA HIS A 204 -0.78 9.93 -19.35
C HIS A 204 -0.76 11.37 -18.79
N ALA A 205 -1.85 12.09 -18.88
CA ALA A 205 -1.95 13.45 -18.36
C ALA A 205 -1.87 13.47 -16.82
N THR A 206 -2.64 12.62 -16.14
CA THR A 206 -2.58 12.44 -14.69
C THR A 206 -1.18 12.02 -14.24
N TYR A 207 -0.57 11.08 -14.95
CA TYR A 207 0.77 10.63 -14.68
C TYR A 207 1.81 11.75 -14.75
N GLU A 208 1.79 12.60 -15.80
CA GLU A 208 2.69 13.76 -15.92
C GLU A 208 2.45 14.77 -14.79
N TRP A 209 1.18 14.99 -14.43
CA TRP A 209 0.78 15.84 -13.33
C TRP A 209 1.38 15.37 -12.00
N VAL A 210 1.26 14.06 -11.67
CA VAL A 210 1.82 13.42 -10.46
C VAL A 210 3.35 13.54 -10.45
N GLN A 211 4.00 13.19 -11.57
CA GLN A 211 5.46 13.24 -11.68
C GLN A 211 6.01 14.65 -11.44
N GLN A 212 5.34 15.67 -11.95
CA GLN A 212 5.77 17.05 -11.74
C GLN A 212 5.71 17.46 -10.26
N ARG A 213 4.64 17.07 -9.53
CA ARG A 213 4.50 17.38 -8.09
C ARG A 213 5.54 16.64 -7.27
N ALA A 214 5.72 15.35 -7.52
CA ALA A 214 6.73 14.56 -6.85
C ALA A 214 8.14 15.13 -7.06
N LYS A 215 8.52 15.46 -8.30
CA LYS A 215 9.81 16.07 -8.62
C LYS A 215 10.00 17.43 -7.93
N SER A 216 8.96 18.27 -7.93
CA SER A 216 9.03 19.58 -7.27
C SER A 216 9.19 19.46 -5.76
N ALA A 217 8.46 18.55 -5.14
CA ALA A 217 8.55 18.30 -3.70
C ALA A 217 9.94 17.75 -3.31
N THR A 218 10.44 16.76 -4.01
CA THR A 218 11.74 16.16 -3.73
C THR A 218 12.89 17.13 -4.00
N ALA A 219 12.80 17.97 -5.04
CA ALA A 219 13.77 19.04 -5.30
C ALA A 219 13.79 20.10 -4.18
N ALA A 220 12.65 20.31 -3.51
CA ALA A 220 12.53 21.17 -2.32
C ALA A 220 12.97 20.47 -1.02
N GLY A 221 13.45 19.23 -1.07
CA GLY A 221 13.90 18.46 0.09
C GLY A 221 12.77 17.86 0.93
N LYS A 222 11.54 17.82 0.37
CA LYS A 222 10.38 17.26 1.06
C LYS A 222 10.30 15.75 0.83
N GLN A 223 9.74 15.04 1.81
CA GLN A 223 9.37 13.64 1.67
C GLN A 223 8.06 13.54 0.87
N VAL A 224 7.97 12.53 0.01
CA VAL A 224 6.77 12.27 -0.80
C VAL A 224 6.26 10.87 -0.49
N LEU A 225 4.99 10.79 -0.09
CA LEU A 225 4.23 9.54 -0.04
C LEU A 225 3.20 9.56 -1.16
N VAL A 226 3.05 8.44 -1.83
CA VAL A 226 1.99 8.22 -2.82
C VAL A 226 1.00 7.22 -2.25
N MET A 227 -0.28 7.45 -2.45
CA MET A 227 -1.36 6.54 -2.11
C MET A 227 -2.23 6.32 -3.35
N MET A 228 -2.55 5.07 -3.65
CA MET A 228 -3.46 4.69 -4.73
C MET A 228 -4.10 3.34 -4.41
N HIS A 229 -5.15 2.96 -5.14
CA HIS A 229 -5.85 1.72 -4.83
C HIS A 229 -5.15 0.48 -5.41
N HIS A 230 -4.93 0.44 -6.72
CA HIS A 230 -4.28 -0.70 -7.38
C HIS A 230 -2.77 -0.72 -7.11
N ALA A 231 -2.19 -1.91 -7.02
CA ALA A 231 -0.76 -2.08 -6.81
C ALA A 231 0.08 -1.39 -7.90
N LEU A 232 1.21 -0.82 -7.52
CA LEU A 232 2.11 -0.16 -8.47
C LEU A 232 2.75 -1.18 -9.42
N PHE A 233 3.09 -2.34 -8.90
CA PHE A 233 3.61 -3.47 -9.65
C PHE A 233 3.10 -4.77 -9.02
N PRO A 234 3.11 -5.89 -9.77
CA PRO A 234 2.60 -7.13 -9.21
C PRO A 234 3.47 -7.66 -8.06
N HIS A 235 2.82 -8.11 -7.00
CA HIS A 235 3.44 -8.74 -5.84
C HIS A 235 3.54 -10.26 -5.99
N VAL A 236 2.76 -10.84 -6.90
CA VAL A 236 2.73 -12.28 -7.20
C VAL A 236 3.11 -12.51 -8.65
N THR A 237 3.97 -13.47 -8.91
CA THR A 237 4.46 -13.79 -10.25
C THR A 237 3.31 -14.21 -11.15
N ASN A 238 3.25 -13.68 -12.36
CA ASN A 238 2.21 -13.92 -13.37
C ASN A 238 0.78 -13.49 -12.99
N ALA A 239 0.56 -12.83 -11.86
CA ALA A 239 -0.77 -12.41 -11.43
C ALA A 239 -1.45 -11.47 -12.46
N GLU A 240 -0.69 -10.65 -13.16
CA GLU A 240 -1.21 -9.74 -14.20
C GLU A 240 -1.74 -10.48 -15.43
N LYS A 241 -1.44 -11.77 -15.60
CA LYS A 241 -1.98 -12.61 -16.67
C LYS A 241 -3.39 -13.09 -16.36
N VAL A 242 -3.66 -13.37 -15.10
CA VAL A 242 -4.99 -13.82 -14.64
C VAL A 242 -5.89 -12.65 -14.26
N SER A 243 -5.31 -11.50 -13.89
CA SER A 243 -6.06 -10.28 -13.61
C SER A 243 -5.37 -9.07 -14.25
N SER A 244 -6.00 -8.54 -15.29
CA SER A 244 -5.47 -7.36 -16.00
C SER A 244 -5.44 -6.10 -15.13
N THR A 245 -6.10 -6.11 -13.98
CA THR A 245 -6.16 -5.01 -13.02
C THR A 245 -5.32 -5.24 -11.76
N TYR A 246 -4.53 -6.32 -11.73
CA TYR A 246 -3.70 -6.64 -10.56
C TYR A 246 -2.71 -5.52 -10.23
N ALA A 247 -2.08 -4.94 -11.26
CA ALA A 247 -1.20 -3.80 -11.14
C ALA A 247 -1.59 -2.70 -12.13
N VAL A 248 -1.24 -1.46 -11.80
CA VAL A 248 -1.55 -0.29 -12.62
C VAL A 248 -0.97 -0.36 -14.02
N LYS A 249 -1.64 0.31 -14.95
CA LYS A 249 -1.18 0.54 -16.32
C LYS A 249 -1.23 2.02 -16.62
N LEU A 250 -0.31 2.48 -17.47
CA LEU A 250 -0.37 3.82 -18.03
C LEU A 250 -1.21 3.77 -19.30
N GLY A 251 -2.32 4.50 -19.33
CA GLY A 251 -3.24 4.58 -20.44
C GLY A 251 -3.00 5.82 -21.32
N MET A 252 -2.88 5.65 -22.62
CA MET A 252 -2.82 6.75 -23.59
C MET A 252 -4.03 6.69 -24.53
N PRO A 253 -4.97 7.65 -24.43
CA PRO A 253 -6.08 7.72 -25.36
C PRO A 253 -5.58 8.06 -26.78
N GLN A 254 -6.17 7.42 -27.77
CA GLN A 254 -5.89 7.62 -29.18
C GLN A 254 -6.97 8.50 -29.83
N ALA A 255 -6.65 9.08 -30.98
CA ALA A 255 -7.58 9.96 -31.70
C ALA A 255 -8.88 9.28 -32.19
N ASP A 256 -8.87 7.96 -32.30
CA ASP A 256 -10.04 7.14 -32.67
C ASP A 256 -10.86 6.67 -31.46
N GLY A 257 -10.51 7.12 -30.23
CA GLY A 257 -11.16 6.74 -28.98
C GLY A 257 -10.68 5.42 -28.38
N SER A 258 -9.72 4.73 -29.02
CA SER A 258 -9.06 3.57 -28.44
C SER A 258 -8.01 3.97 -27.41
N TYR A 259 -7.49 2.99 -26.63
CA TYR A 259 -6.41 3.20 -25.67
C TYR A 259 -5.23 2.29 -25.99
N VAL A 260 -4.03 2.83 -25.84
CA VAL A 260 -2.78 2.06 -25.76
C VAL A 260 -2.36 2.01 -24.30
N TYR A 261 -2.11 0.81 -23.81
CA TYR A 261 -1.70 0.57 -22.41
C TYR A 261 -0.22 0.22 -22.34
N TYR A 262 0.49 0.90 -21.45
CA TYR A 262 1.86 0.59 -21.11
C TYR A 262 1.87 -0.10 -19.76
N SER A 263 2.83 -1.01 -19.57
CA SER A 263 2.96 -1.76 -18.30
C SER A 263 3.29 -0.83 -17.11
N TYR A 264 3.01 -1.31 -15.92
CA TYR A 264 3.35 -0.67 -14.64
C TYR A 264 4.81 -0.19 -14.57
N SER A 265 5.76 -0.86 -15.26
CA SER A 265 7.18 -0.52 -15.22
C SER A 265 7.47 0.92 -15.66
N THR A 266 6.66 1.49 -16.56
CA THR A 266 6.78 2.90 -16.96
C THR A 266 6.47 3.82 -15.78
N LEU A 267 5.33 3.61 -15.11
CA LEU A 267 4.92 4.41 -13.95
C LEU A 267 5.91 4.23 -12.79
N ARG A 268 6.28 3.00 -12.47
CA ARG A 268 7.28 2.68 -11.44
C ARG A 268 8.59 3.43 -11.66
N ASN A 269 9.17 3.34 -12.86
CA ASN A 269 10.44 4.02 -13.17
C ASN A 269 10.33 5.52 -12.93
N HIS A 270 9.26 6.13 -13.39
CA HIS A 270 9.10 7.57 -13.33
C HIS A 270 8.77 8.09 -11.92
N LEU A 271 8.04 7.32 -11.11
CA LEU A 271 7.83 7.66 -9.70
C LEU A 271 9.14 7.55 -8.91
N ALA A 272 9.90 6.47 -9.10
CA ALA A 272 11.21 6.31 -8.48
C ALA A 272 12.18 7.43 -8.92
N ASP A 273 12.23 7.77 -10.22
CA ASP A 273 13.05 8.88 -10.75
C ASP A 273 12.61 10.24 -10.20
N ALA A 274 11.34 10.41 -9.89
CA ALA A 274 10.82 11.60 -9.23
C ALA A 274 11.13 11.65 -7.72
N GLY A 275 11.75 10.60 -7.15
CA GLY A 275 12.13 10.52 -5.75
C GLY A 275 11.07 9.93 -4.83
N VAL A 276 10.03 9.29 -5.38
CA VAL A 276 9.04 8.54 -4.59
C VAL A 276 9.66 7.22 -4.16
N GLY A 277 9.76 6.99 -2.86
CA GLY A 277 10.31 5.76 -2.30
C GLY A 277 9.27 4.80 -1.76
N VAL A 278 8.03 5.27 -1.57
CA VAL A 278 6.94 4.49 -0.98
C VAL A 278 5.63 4.80 -1.66
N VAL A 279 4.90 3.75 -2.02
CA VAL A 279 3.51 3.79 -2.47
C VAL A 279 2.68 2.93 -1.53
N LEU A 280 1.51 3.45 -1.11
CA LEU A 280 0.55 2.77 -0.24
C LEU A 280 -0.61 2.28 -1.10
N THR A 281 -0.87 0.98 -1.12
CA THR A 281 -1.86 0.35 -2.01
C THR A 281 -2.80 -0.61 -1.29
N GLY A 282 -3.79 -1.13 -2.01
CA GLY A 282 -4.79 -2.10 -1.58
C GLY A 282 -5.16 -3.07 -2.68
N HIS A 283 -6.47 -3.25 -2.96
CA HIS A 283 -7.05 -3.99 -4.09
C HIS A 283 -6.82 -5.51 -4.08
N VAL A 284 -5.57 -5.95 -3.92
CA VAL A 284 -5.22 -7.38 -3.97
C VAL A 284 -5.62 -8.14 -2.71
N HIS A 285 -5.99 -7.41 -1.66
CA HIS A 285 -6.38 -7.94 -0.35
C HIS A 285 -5.30 -8.82 0.28
N ALA A 286 -4.02 -8.51 0.09
CA ALA A 286 -2.90 -9.18 0.71
C ALA A 286 -2.06 -8.18 1.55
N LEU A 287 -1.50 -8.66 2.65
CA LEU A 287 -0.48 -7.95 3.41
C LEU A 287 0.87 -8.30 2.81
N ASP A 288 1.39 -7.43 1.97
CA ASP A 288 2.63 -7.70 1.24
C ASP A 288 3.39 -6.38 1.04
N ILE A 289 4.70 -6.40 1.19
CA ILE A 289 5.57 -5.25 0.95
C ILE A 289 6.61 -5.64 -0.10
N ALA A 290 6.33 -5.31 -1.32
CA ALA A 290 7.25 -5.58 -2.43
C ALA A 290 8.18 -4.39 -2.69
N LYS A 291 9.38 -4.68 -3.15
CA LYS A 291 10.41 -3.71 -3.48
C LYS A 291 10.84 -3.88 -4.94
N ASP A 292 10.97 -2.77 -5.62
CA ASP A 292 11.50 -2.74 -6.99
C ASP A 292 12.40 -1.50 -7.18
N ALA A 293 12.97 -1.33 -8.35
CA ALA A 293 13.86 -0.22 -8.66
C ALA A 293 13.49 0.43 -10.01
N ASN A 294 13.98 1.67 -10.24
CA ASN A 294 13.94 2.28 -11.56
C ASN A 294 14.83 1.51 -12.54
N LYS A 295 14.69 1.82 -13.83
CA LYS A 295 15.40 1.13 -14.91
C LYS A 295 16.93 1.07 -14.71
N ASP A 296 17.52 2.11 -14.15
CA ASP A 296 18.96 2.22 -13.96
C ASP A 296 19.44 1.62 -12.62
N LEU A 297 18.53 1.00 -11.85
CA LEU A 297 18.79 0.42 -10.52
C LEU A 297 19.41 1.43 -9.52
N THR A 298 19.18 2.72 -9.73
CA THR A 298 19.73 3.80 -8.89
C THR A 298 18.79 4.23 -7.78
N ARG A 299 17.51 3.87 -7.87
CA ARG A 299 16.46 4.23 -6.91
C ARG A 299 15.51 3.10 -6.69
N THR A 300 15.30 2.75 -5.45
CA THR A 300 14.32 1.73 -5.04
C THR A 300 12.98 2.39 -4.73
N ILE A 301 11.91 1.65 -4.89
CA ILE A 301 10.55 2.03 -4.54
C ILE A 301 9.86 0.83 -3.88
N HIS A 302 9.16 1.07 -2.78
CA HIS A 302 8.38 0.05 -2.09
C HIS A 302 6.91 0.25 -2.38
N ASP A 303 6.22 -0.84 -2.66
CA ASP A 303 4.76 -0.90 -2.70
C ASP A 303 4.28 -1.61 -1.44
N ILE A 304 3.55 -0.89 -0.59
CA ILE A 304 3.00 -1.41 0.66
C ILE A 304 1.54 -1.75 0.40
N SER A 305 1.28 -2.98 -0.03
CA SER A 305 -0.06 -3.53 -0.14
C SER A 305 -0.63 -3.78 1.25
N THR A 306 -1.82 -3.22 1.50
CA THR A 306 -2.55 -3.42 2.75
C THR A 306 -3.81 -4.21 2.47
N SER A 307 -3.95 -5.35 3.14
CA SER A 307 -5.13 -6.21 2.97
C SER A 307 -6.41 -5.54 3.45
N THR A 308 -7.53 -6.02 2.96
CA THR A 308 -8.85 -5.55 3.36
C THR A 308 -9.08 -5.72 4.87
N CYS A 309 -9.50 -4.66 5.55
CA CYS A 309 -9.93 -4.79 6.95
C CYS A 309 -11.28 -5.49 7.09
N ALA A 310 -12.06 -5.61 6.00
CA ALA A 310 -13.37 -6.28 5.98
C ALA A 310 -13.29 -7.80 5.77
N ALA A 311 -12.10 -8.42 5.81
CA ALA A 311 -11.91 -9.87 5.72
C ALA A 311 -10.75 -10.32 6.62
N TYR A 312 -10.68 -11.61 6.93
CA TYR A 312 -9.57 -12.19 7.68
C TYR A 312 -8.22 -11.83 7.02
N PRO A 313 -7.19 -11.43 7.77
CA PRO A 313 -7.11 -11.33 9.24
C PRO A 313 -7.61 -9.99 9.84
N ASN A 314 -8.35 -9.17 9.10
CA ASN A 314 -8.92 -7.88 9.51
C ASN A 314 -7.84 -6.86 9.95
N PRO A 315 -6.85 -6.56 9.09
CA PRO A 315 -5.68 -5.79 9.49
C PRO A 315 -5.92 -4.27 9.45
N TYR A 316 -5.07 -3.57 10.19
CA TYR A 316 -4.71 -2.18 9.98
C TYR A 316 -3.21 -2.00 10.23
N ARG A 317 -2.60 -0.99 9.62
CA ARG A 317 -1.17 -0.69 9.79
C ARG A 317 -0.97 0.62 10.55
N LEU A 318 -0.03 0.61 11.50
CA LEU A 318 0.52 1.82 12.10
C LEU A 318 1.89 2.08 11.48
N LEU A 319 1.99 3.16 10.74
CA LEU A 319 3.20 3.61 10.09
C LEU A 319 3.77 4.80 10.88
N THR A 320 5.08 4.85 11.01
CA THR A 320 5.75 6.01 11.64
C THR A 320 6.84 6.52 10.71
N LEU A 321 6.67 7.74 10.21
CA LEU A 321 7.75 8.44 9.54
C LEU A 321 8.75 8.91 10.58
N ASN A 322 9.99 8.46 10.45
CA ASN A 322 11.09 8.78 11.36
C ASN A 322 11.92 9.94 10.83
N ASP A 323 12.65 10.59 11.73
CA ASP A 323 13.51 11.74 11.41
C ASP A 323 14.71 11.37 10.53
N ASP A 324 15.06 10.09 10.47
CA ASP A 324 16.15 9.53 9.66
C ASP A 324 15.72 9.13 8.24
N HIS A 325 14.56 9.62 7.78
CA HIS A 325 13.99 9.32 6.48
C HIS A 325 13.62 7.83 6.29
N THR A 326 13.30 7.14 7.38
CA THR A 326 12.75 5.80 7.33
C THR A 326 11.27 5.79 7.72
N MET A 327 10.57 4.74 7.35
CA MET A 327 9.21 4.44 7.80
C MET A 327 9.22 3.11 8.53
N SER A 328 8.82 3.16 9.80
CA SER A 328 8.54 1.93 10.56
C SER A 328 7.10 1.51 10.29
N ILE A 329 6.90 0.24 9.98
CA ILE A 329 5.62 -0.40 9.68
C ILE A 329 5.31 -1.38 10.80
N ARG A 330 4.07 -1.35 11.29
CA ARG A 330 3.55 -2.31 12.27
C ARG A 330 2.14 -2.69 11.87
N THR A 331 1.91 -3.97 11.67
CA THR A 331 0.59 -4.53 11.35
C THR A 331 -0.11 -4.98 12.61
N HIS A 332 -1.37 -4.65 12.72
CA HIS A 332 -2.27 -4.99 13.82
C HIS A 332 -3.56 -5.57 13.25
N TYR A 333 -4.32 -6.24 14.09
CA TYR A 333 -5.55 -6.92 13.68
C TYR A 333 -6.70 -6.58 14.61
N ILE A 334 -7.92 -6.55 14.05
CA ILE A 334 -9.13 -6.55 14.86
C ILE A 334 -9.36 -7.98 15.31
N THR A 335 -9.19 -8.23 16.61
CA THR A 335 -9.34 -9.57 17.19
C THR A 335 -10.74 -9.84 17.73
N ASP A 336 -11.43 -8.78 18.10
CA ASP A 336 -12.76 -8.84 18.72
C ASP A 336 -13.69 -7.86 18.03
N LEU A 337 -14.96 -8.25 17.90
CA LEU A 337 -15.99 -7.37 17.37
C LEU A 337 -17.20 -7.40 18.34
N PRO A 338 -17.68 -6.23 18.80
CA PRO A 338 -18.79 -6.17 19.75
C PRO A 338 -20.01 -6.95 19.27
N GLY A 339 -20.49 -7.88 20.10
CA GLY A 339 -21.66 -8.72 19.78
C GLY A 339 -21.40 -9.91 18.87
N VAL A 340 -20.14 -10.20 18.52
CA VAL A 340 -19.74 -11.37 17.75
C VAL A 340 -18.81 -12.22 18.62
N GLU A 341 -19.23 -13.45 18.91
CA GLU A 341 -18.41 -14.42 19.62
C GLU A 341 -17.40 -15.01 18.64
N ASP A 342 -16.15 -15.17 19.11
CA ASP A 342 -15.05 -15.75 18.35
C ASP A 342 -14.90 -15.16 16.91
N PHE A 343 -14.80 -13.83 16.85
CA PHE A 343 -14.80 -13.07 15.59
C PHE A 343 -13.74 -13.54 14.60
N GLN A 344 -12.53 -13.85 15.06
CA GLN A 344 -11.42 -14.25 14.18
C GLN A 344 -11.67 -15.64 13.54
N THR A 345 -12.25 -16.57 14.29
CA THR A 345 -12.67 -17.87 13.72
C THR A 345 -13.75 -17.68 12.67
N LEU A 346 -14.79 -16.89 12.95
CA LEU A 346 -15.83 -16.56 11.98
C LEU A 346 -15.25 -15.91 10.71
N ALA A 347 -14.35 -14.95 10.85
CA ALA A 347 -13.72 -14.27 9.74
C ALA A 347 -12.88 -15.23 8.88
N ARG A 348 -12.09 -16.09 9.54
CA ARG A 348 -11.26 -17.09 8.84
C ARG A 348 -12.11 -18.13 8.10
N GLU A 349 -13.13 -18.65 8.73
CA GLU A 349 -14.05 -19.61 8.09
C GLU A 349 -14.73 -19.02 6.86
N ARG A 350 -15.15 -17.75 6.92
CA ARG A 350 -15.70 -17.03 5.77
C ARG A 350 -14.67 -16.92 4.64
N MET A 351 -13.44 -16.53 4.95
CA MET A 351 -12.35 -16.41 4.00
C MET A 351 -12.05 -17.74 3.31
N VAL A 352 -11.79 -18.80 4.08
CA VAL A 352 -11.49 -20.14 3.56
C VAL A 352 -12.64 -20.67 2.69
N THR A 353 -13.89 -20.52 3.15
CA THR A 353 -15.08 -20.97 2.41
C THR A 353 -15.24 -20.24 1.08
N GLY A 354 -15.10 -18.92 1.06
CA GLY A 354 -15.19 -18.11 -0.15
C GLY A 354 -14.08 -18.47 -1.15
N LEU A 355 -12.83 -18.58 -0.69
CA LEU A 355 -11.70 -18.98 -1.52
C LEU A 355 -11.85 -20.42 -2.06
N LYS A 356 -12.26 -21.37 -1.21
CA LYS A 356 -12.53 -22.75 -1.66
C LYS A 356 -13.58 -22.77 -2.76
N ASN A 357 -14.70 -22.09 -2.55
CA ASN A 357 -15.79 -22.02 -3.55
C ASN A 357 -15.32 -21.36 -4.85
N LEU A 358 -14.45 -20.35 -4.78
CA LEU A 358 -13.84 -19.73 -5.95
C LEU A 358 -12.93 -20.73 -6.67
N CYS A 359 -12.06 -21.44 -5.96
CA CYS A 359 -11.18 -22.45 -6.55
C CYS A 359 -11.96 -23.59 -7.22
N LEU A 360 -13.08 -24.01 -6.64
CA LEU A 360 -14.00 -25.03 -7.22
C LEU A 360 -14.62 -24.61 -8.57
N MET A 361 -14.59 -23.33 -8.92
CA MET A 361 -14.96 -22.88 -10.27
C MET A 361 -13.90 -23.25 -11.33
N TYR A 362 -12.66 -23.41 -10.91
CA TYR A 362 -11.52 -23.69 -11.80
C TYR A 362 -11.09 -25.15 -11.78
N THR A 363 -11.24 -25.84 -10.65
CA THR A 363 -11.04 -27.29 -10.52
C THR A 363 -12.27 -27.93 -9.88
N ARG A 364 -12.54 -29.21 -10.19
CA ARG A 364 -13.62 -29.97 -9.57
C ARG A 364 -13.17 -30.77 -8.36
N ASP A 365 -11.89 -30.68 -8.04
CA ASP A 365 -11.29 -31.39 -6.92
C ASP A 365 -11.44 -30.57 -5.63
N GLU A 366 -12.20 -31.11 -4.66
CA GLU A 366 -12.43 -30.45 -3.38
C GLU A 366 -11.19 -30.39 -2.50
N GLU A 367 -10.30 -31.37 -2.60
CA GLU A 367 -9.06 -31.42 -1.83
C GLU A 367 -8.11 -30.35 -2.34
N VAL A 368 -7.90 -30.29 -3.65
CA VAL A 368 -7.12 -29.22 -4.30
C VAL A 368 -7.69 -27.83 -4.01
N ALA A 369 -9.02 -27.65 -4.13
CA ALA A 369 -9.64 -26.37 -3.84
C ALA A 369 -9.44 -25.93 -2.37
N THR A 370 -9.42 -26.89 -1.45
CA THR A 370 -9.15 -26.61 -0.03
C THR A 370 -7.68 -26.24 0.19
N LEU A 371 -6.74 -26.96 -0.44
CA LEU A 371 -5.31 -26.66 -0.38
C LEU A 371 -5.02 -25.25 -0.94
N LEU A 372 -5.55 -24.93 -2.11
CA LEU A 372 -5.38 -23.61 -2.71
C LEU A 372 -5.97 -22.51 -1.82
N ALA A 373 -7.15 -22.73 -1.22
CA ALA A 373 -7.73 -21.77 -0.29
C ALA A 373 -6.81 -21.50 0.92
N GLU A 374 -6.21 -22.54 1.52
CA GLU A 374 -5.28 -22.39 2.62
C GLU A 374 -3.97 -21.69 2.20
N ILE A 375 -3.46 -21.96 0.99
CA ILE A 375 -2.30 -21.26 0.40
C ILE A 375 -2.61 -19.77 0.27
N PHE A 376 -3.76 -19.41 -0.31
CA PHE A 376 -4.18 -18.01 -0.42
C PHE A 376 -4.37 -17.34 0.94
N VAL A 377 -4.87 -18.06 1.96
CA VAL A 377 -5.03 -17.50 3.32
C VAL A 377 -3.67 -17.15 3.92
N LEU A 378 -2.64 -17.97 3.73
CA LEU A 378 -1.29 -17.65 4.22
C LEU A 378 -0.75 -16.39 3.53
N HIS A 379 -0.86 -16.31 2.20
CA HIS A 379 -0.42 -15.14 1.44
C HIS A 379 -1.13 -13.85 1.88
N VAL A 380 -2.46 -13.86 2.00
CA VAL A 380 -3.19 -12.63 2.40
C VAL A 380 -2.86 -12.17 3.82
N CYS A 381 -2.30 -13.04 4.65
CA CYS A 381 -1.85 -12.72 6.00
C CYS A 381 -0.43 -12.15 6.06
N GLY A 382 0.38 -12.25 4.98
CA GLY A 382 1.75 -11.72 4.91
C GLY A 382 2.72 -12.42 5.87
N ASN A 383 2.55 -13.70 6.12
CA ASN A 383 3.42 -14.48 7.01
C ASN A 383 3.81 -15.84 6.43
N GLU A 384 3.79 -15.95 5.12
CA GLU A 384 4.03 -17.19 4.38
C GLU A 384 5.46 -17.70 4.50
N THR A 385 6.46 -16.80 4.45
CA THR A 385 7.87 -17.19 4.46
C THR A 385 8.34 -17.77 5.79
N GLU A 386 7.80 -17.28 6.90
CA GLU A 386 8.14 -17.75 8.25
C GLU A 386 7.22 -18.87 8.76
N ASN A 387 6.20 -19.23 7.97
CA ASN A 387 5.19 -20.19 8.40
C ASN A 387 5.59 -21.63 8.04
N PRO A 388 5.84 -22.54 9.01
CA PRO A 388 6.16 -23.93 8.72
C PRO A 388 5.12 -24.65 7.85
N ARG A 389 3.83 -24.19 7.93
CA ARG A 389 2.73 -24.75 7.15
C ARG A 389 2.86 -24.47 5.64
N SER A 390 3.59 -23.43 5.23
CA SER A 390 3.81 -23.14 3.81
C SER A 390 4.48 -24.29 3.06
N LEU A 391 5.49 -24.90 3.67
CA LEU A 391 6.18 -26.08 3.08
C LEU A 391 5.24 -27.29 3.03
N GLU A 392 4.48 -27.54 4.11
CA GLU A 392 3.51 -28.65 4.14
C GLU A 392 2.45 -28.50 3.04
N LEU A 393 1.92 -27.29 2.83
CA LEU A 393 0.92 -27.02 1.81
C LEU A 393 1.50 -27.12 0.39
N LEU A 394 2.73 -26.63 0.16
CA LEU A 394 3.41 -26.78 -1.12
C LEU A 394 3.68 -28.25 -1.44
N ASP A 395 4.12 -29.05 -0.49
CA ASP A 395 4.38 -30.45 -0.70
C ASP A 395 3.08 -31.22 -1.00
N ALA A 396 2.00 -30.93 -0.24
CA ALA A 396 0.70 -31.50 -0.54
C ALA A 396 0.19 -31.07 -1.94
N TYR A 397 0.33 -29.79 -2.31
CA TYR A 397 -0.05 -29.29 -3.63
C TYR A 397 0.74 -29.99 -4.76
N LYS A 398 2.04 -30.24 -4.58
CA LYS A 398 2.88 -30.96 -5.57
C LYS A 398 2.40 -32.40 -5.84
N GLU A 399 1.82 -33.07 -4.84
CA GLU A 399 1.27 -34.42 -5.03
C GLU A 399 0.10 -34.44 -6.01
N HIS A 400 -0.66 -33.34 -6.11
CA HIS A 400 -1.81 -33.19 -7.03
C HIS A 400 -1.43 -32.65 -8.42
N LEU A 401 -0.20 -32.17 -8.65
CA LEU A 401 0.19 -31.59 -9.94
C LEU A 401 -0.05 -32.51 -11.15
N PRO A 402 0.22 -33.82 -11.08
CA PRO A 402 -0.02 -34.73 -12.22
C PRO A 402 -1.50 -34.73 -12.63
N ASP A 403 -2.42 -34.79 -11.65
CA ASP A 403 -3.86 -34.85 -11.90
C ASP A 403 -4.39 -33.50 -12.37
N LEU A 404 -3.89 -32.40 -11.78
CA LEU A 404 -4.23 -31.03 -12.19
C LEU A 404 -3.80 -30.73 -13.63
N LYS A 405 -2.67 -31.26 -14.07
CA LYS A 405 -2.18 -31.08 -15.45
C LYS A 405 -3.10 -31.73 -16.47
N GLU A 406 -3.80 -32.79 -16.09
CA GLU A 406 -4.76 -33.51 -16.95
C GLU A 406 -6.21 -33.00 -16.74
N ASP A 407 -6.46 -32.05 -15.80
CA ASP A 407 -7.81 -31.51 -15.52
C ASP A 407 -8.29 -30.65 -16.71
N GLU A 408 -9.33 -31.14 -17.41
CA GLU A 408 -9.88 -30.49 -18.60
C GLU A 408 -10.50 -29.12 -18.29
N GLN A 409 -11.12 -28.96 -17.10
CA GLN A 409 -11.76 -27.69 -16.71
C GLN A 409 -10.72 -26.64 -16.40
N LEU A 410 -9.69 -26.98 -15.63
CA LEU A 410 -8.59 -26.09 -15.33
C LEU A 410 -7.89 -25.65 -16.62
N ASN A 411 -7.54 -26.60 -17.49
CA ASN A 411 -6.90 -26.31 -18.76
C ASN A 411 -7.76 -25.42 -19.69
N TYR A 412 -9.09 -25.58 -19.66
CA TYR A 412 -10.00 -24.69 -20.38
C TYR A 412 -9.87 -23.24 -19.88
N PHE A 413 -9.87 -23.03 -18.55
CA PHE A 413 -9.73 -21.70 -17.96
C PHE A 413 -8.34 -21.10 -18.23
N LEU A 414 -7.26 -21.86 -18.01
CA LEU A 414 -5.89 -21.41 -18.28
C LEU A 414 -5.75 -20.94 -19.75
N ASN A 415 -6.27 -21.70 -20.70
CA ASN A 415 -6.26 -21.32 -22.12
C ASN A 415 -7.08 -20.05 -22.37
N ALA A 416 -8.23 -19.87 -21.69
CA ALA A 416 -9.06 -18.69 -21.86
C ALA A 416 -8.36 -17.40 -21.39
N TYR A 417 -7.51 -17.50 -20.37
CA TYR A 417 -6.67 -16.40 -19.88
C TYR A 417 -5.30 -16.30 -20.58
N GLY A 418 -4.96 -17.25 -21.46
CA GLY A 418 -3.65 -17.29 -22.10
C GLY A 418 -2.51 -17.64 -21.13
N VAL A 419 -2.81 -18.36 -20.07
CA VAL A 419 -1.87 -18.81 -19.03
C VAL A 419 -1.53 -20.29 -19.26
N THR A 420 -0.26 -20.62 -19.22
CA THR A 420 0.18 -22.02 -19.26
C THR A 420 0.09 -22.67 -17.87
N PHE A 421 0.07 -23.99 -17.82
CA PHE A 421 0.09 -24.72 -16.54
C PHE A 421 1.34 -24.39 -15.73
N ASP A 422 2.51 -24.31 -16.36
CA ASP A 422 3.79 -24.01 -15.69
C ASP A 422 3.80 -22.56 -15.13
N GLU A 423 3.13 -21.61 -15.79
CA GLU A 423 2.95 -20.24 -15.28
C GLU A 423 2.01 -20.18 -14.08
N MET A 424 0.95 -20.96 -14.07
CA MET A 424 0.06 -21.11 -12.92
C MET A 424 0.80 -21.77 -11.74
N GLU A 425 1.55 -22.83 -11.99
CA GLU A 425 2.39 -23.49 -10.97
C GLU A 425 3.37 -22.48 -10.36
N THR A 426 4.08 -21.72 -11.20
CA THR A 426 4.99 -20.64 -10.75
C THR A 426 4.25 -19.60 -9.90
N MET A 427 3.04 -19.22 -10.27
CA MET A 427 2.22 -18.28 -9.51
C MET A 427 1.88 -18.82 -8.12
N VAL A 428 1.43 -20.10 -8.04
CA VAL A 428 1.10 -20.73 -6.74
C VAL A 428 2.32 -20.83 -5.84
N HIS A 429 3.48 -21.17 -6.41
CA HIS A 429 4.74 -21.19 -5.65
C HIS A 429 5.11 -19.80 -5.13
N SER A 430 4.95 -18.75 -5.95
CA SER A 430 5.29 -17.38 -5.55
C SER A 430 4.41 -16.84 -4.43
N LEU A 431 3.18 -17.37 -4.26
CA LEU A 431 2.31 -17.03 -3.13
C LEU A 431 2.89 -17.46 -1.78
N LEU A 432 3.73 -18.49 -1.74
CA LEU A 432 4.27 -19.06 -0.50
C LEU A 432 5.78 -18.84 -0.33
N GLU A 433 6.48 -18.53 -1.40
CA GLU A 433 7.92 -18.26 -1.37
C GLU A 433 8.22 -16.76 -1.23
N ASP A 434 7.18 -15.92 -1.28
CA ASP A 434 7.29 -14.46 -1.20
C ASP A 434 8.37 -13.91 -2.16
N LYS A 435 8.43 -14.51 -3.32
CA LYS A 435 9.36 -14.13 -4.38
C LYS A 435 8.59 -13.54 -5.53
N SER A 436 8.56 -12.24 -5.63
CA SER A 436 8.12 -11.56 -6.85
C SER A 436 9.18 -11.72 -7.95
N ASN A 437 9.21 -12.87 -8.61
CA ASN A 437 10.15 -13.15 -9.70
C ASN A 437 9.65 -12.55 -11.01
N TYR A 438 9.85 -11.26 -11.21
CA TYR A 438 9.58 -10.58 -12.48
C TYR A 438 10.82 -10.44 -13.35
N GLY A 439 11.47 -11.51 -13.72
CA GLY A 439 12.48 -11.49 -14.79
C GLY A 439 13.72 -10.60 -14.58
N ASP A 440 13.68 -9.69 -13.62
CA ASP A 440 14.79 -8.83 -13.20
C ASP A 440 15.30 -9.32 -11.85
N ALA A 441 16.55 -9.69 -11.78
CA ALA A 441 17.20 -10.40 -10.68
C ALA A 441 17.25 -9.66 -9.34
N ASP A 442 16.67 -8.46 -9.26
CA ASP A 442 16.84 -7.54 -8.11
C ASP A 442 15.53 -7.22 -7.36
N ARG A 443 14.43 -7.94 -7.65
CA ARG A 443 13.20 -7.83 -6.87
C ARG A 443 13.29 -8.75 -5.67
N GLU A 444 13.45 -8.15 -4.53
CA GLU A 444 13.39 -8.83 -3.26
C GLU A 444 12.09 -8.43 -2.60
N SER A 445 11.22 -9.39 -2.32
CA SER A 445 10.23 -9.23 -1.27
C SER A 445 10.96 -8.97 0.05
N LEU A 446 10.35 -8.25 0.96
CA LEU A 446 10.91 -8.08 2.29
C LEU A 446 10.58 -9.34 3.11
N ASP A 447 11.56 -9.82 3.86
CA ASP A 447 11.41 -11.00 4.72
C ASP A 447 10.34 -10.81 5.81
N ASP A 448 9.85 -9.59 6.03
CA ASP A 448 8.81 -9.28 7.03
C ASP A 448 7.82 -8.21 6.49
N ASP A 449 6.71 -8.69 5.94
CA ASP A 449 5.62 -7.87 5.43
C ASP A 449 4.77 -7.21 6.51
N LEU A 450 4.90 -7.68 7.75
CA LEU A 450 4.06 -7.25 8.85
C LEU A 450 4.71 -6.16 9.70
N ASN A 451 6.02 -6.31 9.99
CA ASN A 451 6.71 -5.46 10.94
C ASN A 451 8.14 -5.15 10.50
N THR A 452 8.32 -4.07 9.76
CA THR A 452 9.62 -3.73 9.18
C THR A 452 9.92 -2.23 9.26
N THR A 453 11.10 -1.83 8.80
CA THR A 453 11.48 -0.43 8.65
C THR A 453 12.17 -0.25 7.30
N ILE A 454 11.61 0.61 6.46
CA ILE A 454 12.07 0.86 5.09
C ILE A 454 12.50 2.32 4.90
N PRO A 455 13.38 2.63 3.93
CA PRO A 455 13.68 4.00 3.55
C PRO A 455 12.49 4.63 2.81
N VAL A 456 12.14 5.88 3.16
CA VAL A 456 11.02 6.63 2.55
C VAL A 456 11.49 7.56 1.44
N SER A 457 12.61 8.23 1.64
CA SER A 457 13.17 9.11 0.63
C SER A 457 14.39 8.45 0.01
N ILE A 458 14.37 8.42 -1.30
CA ILE A 458 15.50 7.95 -2.07
C ILE A 458 16.13 9.18 -2.69
N GLY A 459 17.12 9.75 -1.98
CA GLY A 459 18.13 10.54 -2.66
C GLY A 459 18.83 9.63 -3.69
N GLU A 460 19.46 10.19 -4.75
CA GLU A 460 20.34 9.38 -5.61
C GLU A 460 21.16 8.44 -4.73
N TRP A 461 21.14 7.17 -5.05
CA TRP A 461 21.82 6.06 -4.37
C TRP A 461 23.35 6.15 -4.47
N THR A 462 23.87 7.34 -4.38
CA THR A 462 25.26 7.57 -4.10
C THR A 462 25.37 7.78 -2.60
N GLY A 463 25.58 6.77 -1.80
CA GLY A 463 25.73 6.83 -0.32
C GLY A 463 26.56 7.99 0.26
N ILE A 464 26.69 9.04 -0.48
CA ILE A 464 27.52 10.23 -0.28
C ILE A 464 26.66 11.47 0.02
N ARG A 465 25.33 11.47 -0.16
CA ARG A 465 24.53 12.67 0.17
C ARG A 465 24.28 12.87 1.66
N GLY A 466 24.30 11.83 2.47
CA GLY A 466 24.43 11.97 3.92
C GLY A 466 25.69 12.70 4.35
N VAL A 467 26.72 12.78 3.49
CA VAL A 467 27.98 13.49 3.72
C VAL A 467 27.93 14.94 3.24
N ARG A 468 27.04 15.34 2.33
CA ARG A 468 26.92 16.74 1.87
C ARG A 468 26.04 17.63 2.76
N ASN A 469 25.19 17.08 3.57
CA ASN A 469 24.44 17.84 4.59
C ASN A 469 25.23 18.03 5.88
N VAL A 470 26.54 17.78 5.86
CA VAL A 470 27.46 17.95 7.00
C VAL A 470 28.24 19.26 6.91
N GLU A 471 27.71 20.27 6.25
CA GLU A 471 28.11 21.66 6.59
C GLU A 471 27.35 22.18 7.83
N GLY A 472 26.93 21.30 8.72
CA GLY A 472 26.22 21.68 9.96
C GLY A 472 26.25 20.68 11.10
N GLY A 473 26.78 19.49 10.92
CA GLY A 473 26.84 18.48 11.99
C GLY A 473 27.89 17.42 11.66
N MET A 474 29.01 17.46 12.38
CA MET A 474 30.11 16.53 12.22
C MET A 474 29.67 15.08 12.34
N TRP A 475 29.63 14.37 11.23
CA TRP A 475 30.00 12.97 11.19
C TRP A 475 31.51 12.96 10.87
N ASN A 476 32.32 13.08 11.90
CA ASN A 476 33.70 12.68 11.80
C ASN A 476 33.72 11.17 11.55
N VAL A 477 33.80 10.77 10.30
CA VAL A 477 34.39 9.50 9.95
C VAL A 477 35.88 9.70 10.09
N GLU A 478 36.39 9.74 11.33
CA GLU A 478 37.76 9.39 11.65
C GLU A 478 37.90 7.89 11.41
N GLY A 479 38.20 7.54 10.19
CA GLY A 479 38.46 6.18 9.77
C GLY A 479 38.79 6.19 8.30
N GLY A 480 40.08 6.05 8.00
CA GLY A 480 40.78 6.14 6.74
C GLY A 480 39.95 5.87 5.49
N LYS A 481 40.35 6.52 4.41
CA LYS A 481 39.83 6.41 3.04
C LYS A 481 39.79 4.97 2.48
N ASP A 482 40.22 3.96 3.23
CA ASP A 482 40.33 2.56 2.86
C ASP A 482 39.27 1.71 3.56
N GLY A 483 38.03 1.67 3.03
CA GLY A 483 36.96 0.85 3.55
C GLY A 483 35.99 0.43 2.48
N TRP A 484 35.42 -0.77 2.64
CA TRP A 484 34.30 -1.24 1.85
C TRP A 484 32.99 -0.96 2.59
N TYR A 485 31.99 -0.48 1.86
CA TYR A 485 30.68 -0.17 2.41
C TYR A 485 29.61 -0.77 1.53
N THR A 486 28.52 -1.20 2.14
CA THR A 486 27.29 -1.53 1.40
C THR A 486 26.74 -0.24 0.79
N LEU A 487 25.82 -0.39 -0.12
CA LEU A 487 25.10 0.75 -0.67
C LEU A 487 24.29 1.52 0.41
N GLN A 488 23.98 0.92 1.54
CA GLN A 488 23.35 1.55 2.72
C GLN A 488 24.35 2.31 3.61
N GLY A 489 25.62 2.37 3.21
CA GLY A 489 26.67 3.05 4.00
C GLY A 489 27.19 2.24 5.19
N VAL A 490 26.82 0.97 5.32
CA VAL A 490 27.33 0.08 6.37
C VAL A 490 28.74 -0.37 6.00
N ARG A 491 29.71 -0.12 6.90
CA ARG A 491 31.09 -0.59 6.69
C ARG A 491 31.17 -2.10 6.81
N ILE A 492 31.78 -2.74 5.82
CA ILE A 492 31.96 -4.19 5.74
C ILE A 492 33.42 -4.56 5.51
N ALA A 493 33.78 -5.81 5.74
CA ALA A 493 35.02 -6.37 5.22
C ALA A 493 34.98 -6.39 3.68
N LYS A 494 36.12 -6.65 3.04
CA LYS A 494 36.09 -6.81 1.58
C LYS A 494 35.00 -7.79 1.17
N PRO A 495 34.12 -7.41 0.22
CA PRO A 495 32.99 -8.27 -0.18
C PRO A 495 33.47 -9.66 -0.63
N ASN A 496 32.72 -10.66 -0.29
CA ASN A 496 32.94 -12.05 -0.71
C ASN A 496 31.83 -12.57 -1.62
N ARG A 497 30.87 -11.73 -1.97
CA ARG A 497 29.77 -12.02 -2.89
C ARG A 497 29.78 -11.02 -4.05
N LYS A 498 29.26 -11.42 -5.20
CA LYS A 498 29.04 -10.52 -6.33
C LYS A 498 28.01 -9.47 -5.96
N GLY A 499 28.29 -8.21 -6.26
CA GLY A 499 27.39 -7.09 -5.94
C GLY A 499 28.05 -5.75 -6.17
N VAL A 500 27.28 -4.68 -5.99
CA VAL A 500 27.78 -3.30 -6.07
C VAL A 500 28.07 -2.81 -4.66
N TYR A 501 29.26 -2.27 -4.46
CA TYR A 501 29.76 -1.78 -3.17
C TYR A 501 30.42 -0.43 -3.34
N ILE A 502 30.59 0.30 -2.25
CA ILE A 502 31.35 1.55 -2.23
C ILE A 502 32.73 1.24 -1.64
N HIS A 503 33.76 1.58 -2.39
CA HIS A 503 35.18 1.52 -1.92
C HIS A 503 35.89 2.76 -2.32
N ASN A 504 36.51 3.45 -1.35
CA ASN A 504 37.20 4.72 -1.53
C ASN A 504 36.32 5.79 -2.23
N GLY A 505 35.04 5.83 -1.86
CA GLY A 505 34.06 6.79 -2.41
C GLY A 505 33.63 6.53 -3.84
N LYS A 506 33.93 5.34 -4.41
CA LYS A 506 33.52 4.93 -5.76
C LYS A 506 32.69 3.68 -5.70
N LEU A 507 31.70 3.56 -6.59
CA LEU A 507 30.94 2.33 -6.81
C LEU A 507 31.85 1.30 -7.49
N ILE A 508 31.94 0.14 -6.90
CA ILE A 508 32.74 -1.00 -7.40
C ILE A 508 31.81 -2.18 -7.57
N LEU A 509 31.75 -2.74 -8.77
CA LEU A 509 31.16 -4.04 -9.01
C LEU A 509 32.17 -5.12 -8.60
N HIS A 510 31.82 -5.95 -7.61
CA HIS A 510 32.69 -6.98 -7.06
C HIS A 510 32.23 -8.37 -7.48
#